data_c95b1fe6e16cc7018e7fdf0e8083efac
#
_entry.id   c95b1fe6e16cc7018e7fdf0e8083efac
#
_cell.length_a   1.000
_cell.length_b   1.000
_cell.length_c   1.000
_cell.angle_alpha   90.00
_cell.angle_beta   90.00
_cell.angle_gamma   90.00
#
_symmetry.space_group_name_H-M   'P 1'
#
loop_
_entity.id
_entity.type
_entity.pdbx_description
1 polymer ?
#
loop_
_entity_poly.entity_id
_entity_poly.type
_entity_poly.pdbx_seq_one_letter_code
_entity_poly.pdbx_strand_id
1 'polypeptide(L)'
;MIKEIMVNKKILVDDALECLLMPSDPAHDSLYASMQYSLMAGGKRIRPCLFLVLLDILGVDSNLYINVACALECVHTYSLIHDDLPGMDNDDYRRGKLANHKKYGVGIATMAGDGLLTYAFEL
;
A
#
# COMPACT_ATOMS: atom_id res chain seq x y z
N MET A 1 23.22 1.80 11.80
CA MET A 1 23.46 1.35 10.42
C MET A 1 22.23 0.73 9.77
N ILE A 2 21.69 -0.35 10.34
CA ILE A 2 20.47 -0.94 9.77
C ILE A 2 19.28 0.02 9.77
N LYS A 3 19.17 0.84 10.78
CA LYS A 3 18.11 1.85 10.90
C LYS A 3 18.17 2.88 9.76
N GLU A 4 19.37 3.34 9.39
CA GLU A 4 19.55 4.26 8.27
C GLU A 4 19.20 3.61 6.93
N ILE A 5 19.61 2.35 6.74
CA ILE A 5 19.30 1.60 5.54
C ILE A 5 17.78 1.48 5.39
N MET A 6 17.07 1.11 6.45
CA MET A 6 15.63 0.98 6.44
C MET A 6 14.93 2.33 6.17
N VAL A 7 15.41 3.42 6.76
CA VAL A 7 14.88 4.76 6.52
C VAL A 7 15.03 5.15 5.04
N ASN A 8 16.20 4.90 4.45
CA ASN A 8 16.45 5.22 3.04
C ASN A 8 15.56 4.38 2.11
N LYS A 9 15.42 3.10 2.39
CA LYS A 9 14.51 2.23 1.60
C LYS A 9 13.06 2.67 1.73
N LYS A 10 12.63 3.06 2.93
CA LYS A 10 11.27 3.58 3.15
C LYS A 10 10.99 4.81 2.30
N ILE A 11 11.93 5.74 2.22
CA ILE A 11 11.79 6.93 1.37
C ILE A 11 11.59 6.54 -0.09
N LEU A 12 12.40 5.62 -0.60
CA LEU A 12 12.27 5.14 -1.97
C LEU A 12 10.89 4.51 -2.23
N VAL A 13 10.42 3.69 -1.30
CA VAL A 13 9.11 3.03 -1.41
C VAL A 13 7.99 4.06 -1.35
N ASP A 14 8.01 4.97 -0.38
CA ASP A 14 6.97 5.99 -0.24
C ASP A 14 6.89 6.89 -1.48
N ASP A 15 8.03 7.32 -2.01
CA ASP A 15 8.07 8.14 -3.23
C ASP A 15 7.50 7.39 -4.43
N ALA A 16 7.82 6.10 -4.57
CA ALA A 16 7.28 5.27 -5.64
C ALA A 16 5.77 5.07 -5.50
N LEU A 17 5.29 4.81 -4.28
CA LEU A 17 3.85 4.63 -4.02
C LEU A 17 3.04 5.88 -4.34
N GLU A 18 3.57 7.07 -4.09
CA GLU A 18 2.90 8.34 -4.42
C GLU A 18 2.64 8.49 -5.92
N CYS A 19 3.48 7.91 -6.75
CA CYS A 19 3.38 7.99 -8.21
C CYS A 19 2.41 6.97 -8.80
N LEU A 20 1.89 6.04 -7.99
CA LEU A 20 0.96 5.01 -8.45
C LEU A 20 -0.49 5.49 -8.34
N LEU A 21 -1.40 4.72 -8.94
CA LEU A 21 -2.84 4.91 -8.79
C LEU A 21 -3.34 6.27 -9.29
N MET A 22 -2.87 6.67 -10.46
CA MET A 22 -3.37 7.87 -11.14
C MET A 22 -4.54 7.48 -12.04
N PRO A 23 -5.77 7.92 -11.71
CA PRO A 23 -6.93 7.56 -12.53
C PRO A 23 -6.85 8.24 -13.89
N SER A 24 -7.14 7.48 -14.94
CA SER A 24 -7.22 8.00 -16.30
C SER A 24 -8.61 8.52 -16.66
N ASP A 25 -9.61 8.20 -15.86
CA ASP A 25 -11.01 8.55 -16.06
C ASP A 25 -11.60 9.08 -14.73
N PRO A 26 -12.24 10.27 -14.72
CA PRO A 26 -12.87 10.82 -13.53
C PRO A 26 -13.89 9.89 -12.86
N ALA A 27 -14.50 8.98 -13.61
CA ALA A 27 -15.42 7.99 -13.06
C ALA A 27 -14.77 7.06 -12.03
N HIS A 28 -13.43 6.94 -12.06
CA HIS A 28 -12.68 6.10 -11.13
C HIS A 28 -12.12 6.86 -9.92
N ASP A 29 -12.35 8.16 -9.82
CA ASP A 29 -11.72 9.02 -8.81
C ASP A 29 -11.99 8.55 -7.38
N SER A 30 -13.24 8.18 -7.05
CA SER A 30 -13.60 7.73 -5.71
C SER A 30 -12.89 6.44 -5.31
N LEU A 31 -12.79 5.49 -6.24
CA LEU A 31 -12.11 4.22 -6.02
C LEU A 31 -10.62 4.45 -5.78
N TYR A 32 -9.98 5.21 -6.69
CA TYR A 32 -8.55 5.48 -6.58
C TYR A 32 -8.22 6.32 -5.34
N ALA A 33 -9.06 7.30 -4.99
CA ALA A 33 -8.89 8.07 -3.76
C ALA A 33 -8.93 7.17 -2.52
N SER A 34 -9.84 6.21 -2.48
CA SER A 34 -9.95 5.23 -1.40
C SER A 34 -8.72 4.33 -1.33
N MET A 35 -8.23 3.85 -2.47
CA MET A 35 -7.01 3.03 -2.55
C MET A 35 -5.79 3.82 -2.03
N GLN A 36 -5.61 5.05 -2.53
CA GLN A 36 -4.51 5.91 -2.11
C GLN A 36 -4.59 6.28 -0.63
N TYR A 37 -5.79 6.55 -0.12
CA TYR A 37 -5.99 6.89 1.28
C TYR A 37 -5.37 5.86 2.21
N SER A 38 -5.63 4.59 1.98
CA SER A 38 -5.08 3.51 2.81
C SER A 38 -3.61 3.25 2.50
N LEU A 39 -3.22 3.27 1.24
CA LEU A 39 -1.84 3.01 0.82
C LEU A 39 -0.88 4.07 1.39
N MET A 40 -1.31 5.33 1.42
CA MET A 40 -0.51 6.46 1.89
C MET A 40 -0.80 6.86 3.35
N ALA A 41 -1.55 6.04 4.10
CA ALA A 41 -1.90 6.35 5.50
C ALA A 41 -0.73 6.21 6.48
N GLY A 42 0.46 5.94 5.99
CA GLY A 42 1.65 5.73 6.81
C GLY A 42 1.98 4.26 6.96
N GLY A 43 2.77 3.94 7.98
CA GLY A 43 3.26 2.60 8.21
C GLY A 43 4.76 2.52 8.07
N LYS A 44 5.34 1.44 8.60
CA LYS A 44 6.80 1.27 8.66
C LYS A 44 7.39 0.77 7.36
N ARG A 45 6.55 0.31 6.43
CA ARG A 45 6.98 -0.26 5.13
C ARG A 45 7.99 -1.40 5.30
N ILE A 46 7.83 -2.22 6.34
CA ILE A 46 8.81 -3.27 6.68
C ILE A 46 8.92 -4.30 5.56
N ARG A 47 7.79 -4.76 5.00
CA ARG A 47 7.78 -5.80 3.97
C ARG A 47 8.53 -5.38 2.70
N PRO A 48 8.19 -4.25 2.07
CA PRO A 48 8.93 -3.81 0.89
C PRO A 48 10.38 -3.46 1.19
N CYS A 49 10.66 -2.86 2.35
CA CYS A 49 12.04 -2.52 2.72
C CYS A 49 12.91 -3.74 2.92
N LEU A 50 12.41 -4.78 3.62
CA LEU A 50 13.14 -6.03 3.78
C LEU A 50 13.42 -6.71 2.43
N PHE A 51 12.45 -6.70 1.53
CA PHE A 51 12.63 -7.23 0.19
C PHE A 51 13.80 -6.53 -0.52
N LEU A 52 13.83 -5.20 -0.51
CA LEU A 52 14.89 -4.44 -1.17
C LEU A 52 16.25 -4.66 -0.52
N VAL A 53 16.31 -4.72 0.81
CA VAL A 53 17.56 -4.99 1.54
C VAL A 53 18.10 -6.38 1.21
N LEU A 54 17.23 -7.39 1.13
CA LEU A 54 17.65 -8.75 0.76
C LEU A 54 18.23 -8.80 -0.65
N LEU A 55 17.63 -8.08 -1.60
CA LEU A 55 18.17 -7.97 -2.96
C LEU A 55 19.58 -7.39 -2.94
N ASP A 56 19.79 -6.31 -2.19
CA ASP A 56 21.11 -5.69 -2.08
C ASP A 56 22.15 -6.66 -1.49
N ILE A 57 21.76 -7.42 -0.45
CA ILE A 57 22.62 -8.42 0.17
C ILE A 57 23.01 -9.51 -0.84
N LEU A 58 22.09 -9.88 -1.72
CA LEU A 58 22.32 -10.90 -2.76
C LEU A 58 23.08 -10.35 -3.98
N GLY A 59 23.48 -9.08 -3.96
CA GLY A 59 24.21 -8.45 -5.05
C GLY A 59 23.35 -8.05 -6.24
N VAL A 60 22.03 -7.95 -6.04
CA VAL A 60 21.09 -7.50 -7.06
C VAL A 60 20.77 -6.02 -6.83
N ASP A 61 20.77 -5.23 -7.90
CA ASP A 61 20.37 -3.82 -7.81
C ASP A 61 18.89 -3.70 -7.46
N SER A 62 18.61 -3.38 -6.19
CA SER A 62 17.24 -3.28 -5.69
C SER A 62 16.41 -2.19 -6.38
N ASN A 63 17.05 -1.18 -6.96
CA ASN A 63 16.33 -0.10 -7.66
C ASN A 63 15.56 -0.62 -8.88
N LEU A 64 16.00 -1.73 -9.47
CA LEU A 64 15.31 -2.37 -10.59
C LEU A 64 13.98 -3.02 -10.18
N TYR A 65 13.77 -3.23 -8.89
CA TYR A 65 12.65 -4.00 -8.35
C TYR A 65 11.74 -3.18 -7.43
N ILE A 66 11.79 -1.85 -7.54
CA ILE A 66 10.92 -0.94 -6.75
C ILE A 66 9.43 -1.27 -6.97
N ASN A 67 9.03 -1.58 -8.20
CA ASN A 67 7.63 -1.94 -8.48
C ASN A 67 7.20 -3.19 -7.74
N VAL A 68 8.07 -4.20 -7.63
CA VAL A 68 7.78 -5.42 -6.87
C VAL A 68 7.64 -5.09 -5.37
N ALA A 69 8.50 -4.22 -4.85
CA ALA A 69 8.38 -3.74 -3.47
C ALA A 69 7.04 -3.05 -3.24
N CYS A 70 6.62 -2.18 -4.18
CA CYS A 70 5.31 -1.53 -4.13
C CYS A 70 4.16 -2.54 -4.19
N ALA A 71 4.29 -3.59 -5.00
CA ALA A 71 3.30 -4.66 -5.09
C ALA A 71 3.10 -5.37 -3.74
N LEU A 72 4.18 -5.64 -3.02
CA LEU A 72 4.11 -6.22 -1.68
C LEU A 72 3.32 -5.32 -0.72
N GLU A 73 3.53 -4.01 -0.77
CA GLU A 73 2.80 -3.07 0.08
C GLU A 73 1.33 -2.95 -0.34
N CYS A 74 1.02 -3.03 -1.62
CA CYS A 74 -0.36 -3.08 -2.11
C CYS A 74 -1.11 -4.30 -1.57
N VAL A 75 -0.48 -5.48 -1.61
CA VAL A 75 -1.08 -6.70 -1.05
C VAL A 75 -1.28 -6.58 0.46
N HIS A 76 -0.30 -6.04 1.18
CA HIS A 76 -0.43 -5.81 2.60
C HIS A 76 -1.59 -4.84 2.91
N THR A 77 -1.66 -3.73 2.19
CA THR A 77 -2.69 -2.69 2.40
C THR A 77 -4.08 -3.21 2.10
N TYR A 78 -4.26 -3.96 1.01
CA TYR A 78 -5.56 -4.57 0.71
C TYR A 78 -6.04 -5.43 1.89
N SER A 79 -5.14 -6.23 2.46
CA SER A 79 -5.51 -7.11 3.57
C SER A 79 -5.98 -6.34 4.79
N LEU A 80 -5.36 -5.19 5.06
CA LEU A 80 -5.76 -4.32 6.17
C LEU A 80 -7.13 -3.68 5.93
N ILE A 81 -7.41 -3.24 4.71
CA ILE A 81 -8.73 -2.67 4.37
C ILE A 81 -9.82 -3.70 4.59
N HIS A 82 -9.62 -4.93 4.11
CA HIS A 82 -10.61 -5.99 4.23
C HIS A 82 -10.75 -6.48 5.68
N ASP A 83 -9.67 -6.56 6.44
CA ASP A 83 -9.72 -6.95 7.86
C ASP A 83 -10.53 -5.96 8.69
N ASP A 84 -10.51 -4.67 8.34
CA ASP A 84 -11.24 -3.63 9.09
C ASP A 84 -12.74 -3.60 8.79
N LEU A 85 -13.21 -4.28 7.76
CA LEU A 85 -14.62 -4.27 7.34
C LEU A 85 -15.53 -4.81 8.45
N PRO A 86 -16.82 -4.35 8.50
CA PRO A 86 -17.78 -4.81 9.51
C PRO A 86 -17.98 -6.32 9.57
N GLY A 87 -17.83 -7.02 8.43
CA GLY A 87 -17.94 -8.47 8.37
C GLY A 87 -16.70 -9.22 8.87
N MET A 88 -15.62 -8.49 9.14
CA MET A 88 -14.36 -9.01 9.64
C MET A 88 -14.11 -8.48 11.06
N ASP A 89 -13.06 -7.69 11.29
CA ASP A 89 -12.73 -7.17 12.61
C ASP A 89 -13.58 -5.97 13.03
N ASN A 90 -14.27 -5.33 12.09
CA ASN A 90 -15.11 -4.16 12.33
C ASN A 90 -14.39 -3.03 13.06
N ASP A 91 -13.18 -2.70 12.63
CA ASP A 91 -12.39 -1.63 13.22
C ASP A 91 -12.79 -0.27 12.65
N ASP A 92 -12.95 0.73 13.53
CA ASP A 92 -13.28 2.10 13.11
C ASP A 92 -12.05 2.92 12.74
N TYR A 93 -10.88 2.58 13.29
CA TYR A 93 -9.64 3.32 13.10
C TYR A 93 -8.49 2.40 12.77
N ARG A 94 -7.55 2.93 11.96
CA ARG A 94 -6.28 2.30 11.66
C ARG A 94 -5.18 3.36 11.63
N ARG A 95 -4.10 3.13 12.40
CA ARG A 95 -2.95 4.06 12.49
C ARG A 95 -3.39 5.49 12.85
N GLY A 96 -4.38 5.63 13.75
CA GLY A 96 -4.88 6.91 14.20
C GLY A 96 -5.81 7.63 13.21
N LYS A 97 -6.13 7.02 12.07
CA LYS A 97 -7.06 7.56 11.06
C LYS A 97 -8.29 6.68 10.97
N LEU A 98 -9.39 7.23 10.45
CA LEU A 98 -10.58 6.43 10.17
C LEU A 98 -10.22 5.26 9.26
N ALA A 99 -10.77 4.07 9.56
CA ALA A 99 -10.67 2.94 8.65
C ALA A 99 -11.31 3.30 7.31
N ASN A 100 -10.85 2.66 6.23
CA ASN A 100 -11.29 2.99 4.87
C ASN A 100 -12.81 2.95 4.73
N HIS A 101 -13.47 1.90 5.26
CA HIS A 101 -14.93 1.76 5.16
C HIS A 101 -15.69 2.83 5.95
N LYS A 102 -15.08 3.42 6.96
CA LYS A 102 -15.70 4.52 7.71
C LYS A 102 -15.66 5.83 6.94
N LYS A 103 -14.61 6.04 6.15
CA LYS A 103 -14.45 7.26 5.35
C LYS A 103 -15.16 7.17 4.00
N TYR A 104 -15.08 6.03 3.32
CA TYR A 104 -15.58 5.87 1.94
C TYR A 104 -16.80 4.96 1.82
N GLY A 105 -17.20 4.31 2.90
CA GLY A 105 -18.29 3.35 2.89
C GLY A 105 -17.80 1.92 2.62
N VAL A 106 -18.62 0.95 3.02
CA VAL A 106 -18.27 -0.48 2.94
C VAL A 106 -18.06 -0.94 1.49
N GLY A 107 -18.93 -0.51 0.56
CA GLY A 107 -18.84 -0.89 -0.84
C GLY A 107 -17.54 -0.44 -1.49
N ILE A 108 -17.22 0.85 -1.38
CA ILE A 108 -15.98 1.42 -1.94
C ILE A 108 -14.76 0.79 -1.28
N ALA A 109 -14.76 0.61 0.06
CA ALA A 109 -13.65 -0.01 0.75
C ALA A 109 -13.41 -1.46 0.28
N THR A 110 -14.47 -2.23 0.11
CA THR A 110 -14.38 -3.60 -0.41
C THR A 110 -13.72 -3.59 -1.79
N MET A 111 -14.18 -2.72 -2.68
CA MET A 111 -13.62 -2.60 -4.02
C MET A 111 -12.20 -2.04 -4.03
N ALA A 112 -11.87 -1.16 -3.08
CA ALA A 112 -10.51 -0.63 -2.95
C ALA A 112 -9.51 -1.74 -2.58
N GLY A 113 -9.89 -2.63 -1.67
CA GLY A 113 -9.07 -3.80 -1.34
C GLY A 113 -8.89 -4.71 -2.55
N ASP A 114 -9.97 -5.04 -3.25
CA ASP A 114 -9.93 -5.85 -4.47
C ASP A 114 -9.04 -5.20 -5.53
N GLY A 115 -9.19 -3.88 -5.70
CA GLY A 115 -8.40 -3.10 -6.66
C GLY A 115 -6.92 -3.12 -6.35
N LEU A 116 -6.53 -2.94 -5.09
CA LEU A 116 -5.12 -2.98 -4.68
C LEU A 116 -4.51 -4.36 -4.89
N LEU A 117 -5.24 -5.43 -4.55
CA LEU A 117 -4.77 -6.79 -4.78
C LEU A 117 -4.51 -7.05 -6.26
N THR A 118 -5.46 -6.70 -7.11
CA THR A 118 -5.34 -6.88 -8.56
C THR A 118 -4.21 -6.02 -9.13
N TYR A 119 -4.14 -4.76 -8.71
CA TYR A 119 -3.11 -3.81 -9.15
C TYR A 119 -1.69 -4.29 -8.82
N ALA A 120 -1.52 -4.97 -7.67
CA ALA A 120 -0.23 -5.52 -7.29
C ALA A 120 0.35 -6.46 -8.35
N PHE A 121 -0.50 -7.20 -9.06
CA PHE A 121 -0.07 -8.11 -10.12
C PHE A 121 0.20 -7.40 -11.45
N GLU A 122 -0.20 -6.14 -11.62
CA GLU A 122 0.16 -5.32 -12.77
C GLU A 122 1.56 -4.70 -12.65
N LEU A 123 2.03 -4.52 -11.42
CA LEU A 123 3.33 -3.91 -11.15
C LEU A 123 4.54 -4.87 -11.46
#